data_f592f0026fa831e9e79b74cc0a24b50f
#
_entry.id   f592f0026fa831e9e79b74cc0a24b50f
#
_cell.length_a   1.000
_cell.length_b   1.000
_cell.length_c   1.000
_cell.angle_alpha   90.00
_cell.angle_beta   90.00
_cell.angle_gamma   90.00
#
_symmetry.space_group_name_H-M   'P 1'
#
loop_
_entity.id
_entity.type
_entity.pdbx_description
1 polymer ?
#
loop_
_entity_poly.entity_id
_entity_poly.type
_entity_poly.pdbx_seq_one_letter_code
_entity_poly.pdbx_strand_id
1 'polypeptide(L)'
;AKSGYYIDNHASYSWQEGFAPLINGDAGMYLMGNFIVGEIVQAGLDRSKLGYFQFPVIDGNVRTAEDAPTNSMHIPAKAKNKTDARKLLAFISRPDINEMIATADSSLSTNNQASIPDDEFLKVGFKVLSDASGLAQFYDRDTNPEMAKEGMKGFQEFMVKPDREKQIRKRIERTRKRIFKK
;
A
#
# COMPACT_ATOMS: atom_id res chain seq x y z
N ALA A 1 4.19 -19.20 6.92
CA ALA A 1 3.11 -20.03 7.44
C ALA A 1 3.63 -21.34 7.99
N LYS A 2 4.24 -22.23 7.15
CA LYS A 2 4.71 -23.56 7.61
C LYS A 2 5.74 -23.51 8.75
N SER A 3 6.54 -22.47 8.84
CA SER A 3 7.59 -22.30 9.86
C SER A 3 7.08 -21.74 11.20
N GLY A 4 5.77 -21.46 11.32
CA GLY A 4 5.18 -20.93 12.55
C GLY A 4 5.53 -19.47 12.88
N TYR A 5 6.04 -18.67 11.93
CA TYR A 5 6.38 -17.27 12.17
C TYR A 5 5.19 -16.31 12.11
N TYR A 6 4.04 -16.77 11.61
CA TYR A 6 2.83 -15.96 11.59
C TYR A 6 1.98 -16.27 12.83
N ILE A 7 1.31 -15.26 13.34
CA ILE A 7 0.32 -15.44 14.41
C ILE A 7 -0.82 -16.34 13.94
N ASP A 8 -1.51 -16.98 14.88
CA ASP A 8 -2.68 -17.79 14.59
C ASP A 8 -3.74 -16.97 13.85
N ASN A 9 -4.44 -17.60 12.92
CA ASN A 9 -5.50 -16.96 12.13
C ASN A 9 -5.05 -15.72 11.31
N HIS A 10 -3.77 -15.51 11.07
CA HIS A 10 -3.22 -14.35 10.34
C HIS A 10 -3.95 -14.05 9.01
N ALA A 11 -4.46 -15.06 8.32
CA ALA A 11 -5.17 -14.89 7.05
C ALA A 11 -6.64 -14.42 7.18
N SER A 12 -7.17 -14.30 8.41
CA SER A 12 -8.54 -13.84 8.66
C SER A 12 -8.62 -12.38 9.10
N TYR A 13 -7.52 -11.77 9.49
CA TYR A 13 -7.48 -10.37 9.89
C TYR A 13 -7.66 -9.43 8.70
N SER A 14 -8.47 -8.40 8.86
CA SER A 14 -8.34 -7.19 8.06
C SER A 14 -7.06 -6.45 8.41
N TRP A 15 -6.65 -5.50 7.60
CA TRP A 15 -5.41 -4.76 7.88
C TRP A 15 -5.50 -3.93 9.17
N GLN A 16 -6.67 -3.39 9.53
CA GLN A 16 -6.86 -2.69 10.81
C GLN A 16 -6.83 -3.65 12.01
N GLU A 17 -7.44 -4.82 11.88
CA GLU A 17 -7.41 -5.83 12.96
C GLU A 17 -5.99 -6.32 13.24
N GLY A 18 -5.08 -6.24 12.24
CA GLY A 18 -3.66 -6.52 12.40
C GLY A 18 -2.92 -5.57 13.36
N PHE A 19 -3.50 -4.44 13.75
CA PHE A 19 -2.89 -3.52 14.71
C PHE A 19 -2.86 -4.10 16.14
N ALA A 20 -3.92 -4.76 16.55
CA ALA A 20 -4.02 -5.29 17.91
C ALA A 20 -2.87 -6.25 18.27
N PRO A 21 -2.51 -7.26 17.45
CA PRO A 21 -1.36 -8.10 17.74
C PRO A 21 -0.03 -7.34 17.87
N LEU A 22 0.17 -6.28 17.06
CA LEU A 22 1.39 -5.47 17.16
C LEU A 22 1.39 -4.60 18.41
N ILE A 23 0.25 -3.99 18.76
CA ILE A 23 0.09 -3.14 19.96
C ILE A 23 0.27 -3.96 21.21
N ASN A 24 -0.28 -5.16 21.26
CA ASN A 24 -0.22 -6.06 22.43
C ASN A 24 1.14 -6.77 22.57
N GLY A 25 1.99 -6.74 21.55
CA GLY A 25 3.26 -7.45 21.53
C GLY A 25 3.16 -8.92 21.15
N ASP A 26 2.00 -9.38 20.66
CA ASP A 26 1.80 -10.73 20.12
C ASP A 26 2.50 -10.92 18.77
N ALA A 27 2.75 -9.84 18.05
CA ALA A 27 3.53 -9.79 16.82
C ALA A 27 4.63 -8.72 16.92
N GLY A 28 5.85 -9.06 16.51
CA GLY A 28 6.99 -8.13 16.49
C GLY A 28 7.13 -7.34 15.20
N MET A 29 6.44 -7.71 14.14
CA MET A 29 6.51 -7.08 12.81
C MET A 29 5.17 -7.16 12.09
N TYR A 30 4.91 -6.13 11.29
CA TYR A 30 3.75 -6.08 10.40
C TYR A 30 4.16 -5.60 9.01
N LEU A 31 3.91 -6.40 7.98
CA LEU A 31 4.20 -6.02 6.60
C LEU A 31 3.08 -5.12 6.08
N MET A 32 3.35 -3.82 6.03
CA MET A 32 2.39 -2.82 5.58
C MET A 32 3.11 -1.54 5.15
N GLY A 33 2.44 -0.69 4.39
CA GLY A 33 2.97 0.62 4.00
C GLY A 33 3.01 1.61 5.18
N ASN A 34 3.85 2.63 5.07
CA ASN A 34 4.02 3.67 6.11
C ASN A 34 2.76 4.51 6.37
N PHE A 35 1.77 4.46 5.50
CA PHE A 35 0.48 5.16 5.66
C PHE A 35 -0.29 4.74 6.92
N ILE A 36 0.01 3.55 7.51
CA ILE A 36 -0.65 3.12 8.74
C ILE A 36 -0.10 3.77 10.01
N VAL A 37 1.04 4.47 9.95
CA VAL A 37 1.71 5.00 11.14
C VAL A 37 0.77 5.89 11.97
N GLY A 38 0.07 6.81 11.32
CA GLY A 38 -0.91 7.66 12.02
C GLY A 38 -2.04 6.87 12.67
N GLU A 39 -2.59 5.91 11.96
CA GLU A 39 -3.72 5.10 12.44
C GLU A 39 -3.34 4.17 13.59
N ILE A 40 -2.19 3.52 13.53
CA ILE A 40 -1.76 2.59 14.58
C ILE A 40 -1.36 3.33 15.86
N VAL A 41 -0.80 4.54 15.75
CA VAL A 41 -0.54 5.42 16.91
C VAL A 41 -1.85 5.89 17.53
N GLN A 42 -2.82 6.27 16.70
CA GLN A 42 -4.17 6.62 17.17
C GLN A 42 -4.87 5.43 17.83
N ALA A 43 -4.60 4.20 17.38
CA ALA A 43 -5.12 2.97 17.99
C ALA A 43 -4.42 2.60 19.31
N GLY A 44 -3.38 3.32 19.73
CA GLY A 44 -2.75 3.18 21.04
C GLY A 44 -1.31 2.66 21.05
N LEU A 45 -0.67 2.45 19.89
CA LEU A 45 0.75 2.12 19.87
C LEU A 45 1.59 3.35 20.23
N ASP A 46 2.50 3.18 21.16
CA ASP A 46 3.51 4.19 21.46
C ASP A 46 4.44 4.38 20.25
N ARG A 47 4.40 5.57 19.65
CA ARG A 47 5.18 5.90 18.44
C ARG A 47 6.68 5.63 18.63
N SER A 48 7.23 5.84 19.82
CA SER A 48 8.64 5.63 20.12
C SER A 48 9.09 4.16 20.03
N LYS A 49 8.12 3.24 20.04
CA LYS A 49 8.35 1.79 19.93
C LYS A 49 8.19 1.27 18.50
N LEU A 50 7.76 2.13 17.57
CA LEU A 50 7.57 1.77 16.17
C LEU A 50 8.82 2.03 15.36
N GLY A 51 9.29 1.05 14.60
CA GLY A 51 10.31 1.19 13.57
C GLY A 51 9.74 0.95 12.18
N TYR A 52 10.34 1.53 11.16
CA TYR A 52 9.98 1.30 9.77
C TYR A 52 11.24 1.01 8.94
N PHE A 53 11.19 -0.04 8.13
CA PHE A 53 12.28 -0.41 7.23
C PHE A 53 11.75 -1.07 5.96
N GLN A 54 12.49 -0.93 4.88
CA GLN A 54 12.17 -1.56 3.60
C GLN A 54 12.15 -3.09 3.72
N PHE A 55 11.26 -3.73 2.98
CA PHE A 55 11.27 -5.20 2.88
C PHE A 55 12.65 -5.68 2.40
N PRO A 56 13.27 -6.67 3.07
CA PRO A 56 14.60 -7.12 2.75
C PRO A 56 14.74 -7.62 1.31
N VAL A 57 15.83 -7.26 0.66
CA VAL A 57 16.16 -7.76 -0.68
C VAL A 57 16.47 -9.26 -0.61
N ILE A 58 15.70 -10.06 -1.36
CA ILE A 58 15.85 -11.52 -1.41
C ILE A 58 16.90 -11.93 -2.44
N ASP A 59 16.89 -11.29 -3.62
CA ASP A 59 17.84 -11.52 -4.69
C ASP A 59 18.33 -10.17 -5.24
N GLY A 60 19.59 -9.86 -5.02
CA GLY A 60 20.21 -8.61 -5.46
C GLY A 60 20.30 -8.43 -6.98
N ASN A 61 20.07 -9.49 -7.77
CA ASN A 61 20.01 -9.41 -9.23
C ASN A 61 18.63 -8.97 -9.74
N VAL A 62 17.62 -9.00 -8.88
CA VAL A 62 16.25 -8.54 -9.21
C VAL A 62 16.14 -7.05 -8.89
N ARG A 63 15.71 -6.27 -9.89
CA ARG A 63 15.50 -4.83 -9.68
C ARG A 63 14.35 -4.63 -8.67
N THR A 64 14.57 -3.73 -7.72
CA THR A 64 13.55 -3.36 -6.74
C THR A 64 12.53 -2.39 -7.35
N ALA A 65 11.25 -2.64 -7.11
CA ALA A 65 10.18 -1.69 -7.36
C ALA A 65 9.40 -1.51 -6.07
N GLU A 66 9.09 -0.26 -5.72
CA GLU A 66 8.29 0.03 -4.54
C GLU A 66 6.81 0.11 -4.90
N ASP A 67 5.98 -0.42 -4.01
CA ASP A 67 4.53 -0.32 -4.13
C ASP A 67 4.07 1.01 -3.53
N ALA A 68 4.00 2.01 -4.39
CA ALA A 68 3.74 3.40 -4.01
C ALA A 68 2.68 4.04 -4.92
N PRO A 69 1.43 3.61 -4.79
CA PRO A 69 0.34 4.18 -5.56
C PRO A 69 0.02 5.60 -5.10
N THR A 70 -0.38 6.43 -6.05
CA THR A 70 -0.90 7.76 -5.76
C THR A 70 -2.41 7.74 -5.58
N ASN A 71 -2.91 8.49 -4.59
CA ASN A 71 -4.31 8.84 -4.54
C ASN A 71 -4.59 9.90 -5.61
N SER A 72 -5.64 9.71 -6.40
CA SER A 72 -5.95 10.59 -7.52
C SER A 72 -7.36 11.14 -7.44
N MET A 73 -7.54 12.38 -7.87
CA MET A 73 -8.83 13.04 -7.98
C MET A 73 -9.24 13.17 -9.44
N HIS A 74 -10.49 12.86 -9.73
CA HIS A 74 -11.00 12.82 -11.10
C HIS A 74 -12.25 13.69 -11.25
N ILE A 75 -12.40 14.33 -12.40
CA ILE A 75 -13.62 15.01 -12.79
C ILE A 75 -14.43 14.05 -13.67
N PRO A 76 -15.59 13.54 -13.23
CA PRO A 76 -16.41 12.66 -14.04
C PRO A 76 -16.78 13.28 -15.39
N ALA A 77 -16.81 12.47 -16.45
CA ALA A 77 -17.16 12.96 -17.78
C ALA A 77 -18.52 13.66 -17.84
N LYS A 78 -19.47 13.21 -17.02
CA LYS A 78 -20.83 13.77 -16.91
C LYS A 78 -21.00 14.83 -15.81
N ALA A 79 -19.91 15.32 -15.19
CA ALA A 79 -19.99 16.39 -14.20
C ALA A 79 -20.61 17.64 -14.80
N LYS A 80 -21.57 18.25 -14.10
CA LYS A 80 -22.30 19.45 -14.55
C LYS A 80 -21.43 20.71 -14.46
N ASN A 81 -20.62 20.85 -13.43
CA ASN A 81 -19.76 22.00 -13.20
C ASN A 81 -18.27 21.63 -13.30
N LYS A 82 -17.80 21.44 -14.53
CA LYS A 82 -16.37 21.10 -14.78
C LYS A 82 -15.44 22.29 -14.58
N THR A 83 -15.93 23.49 -14.73
CA THR A 83 -15.13 24.71 -14.61
C THR A 83 -14.64 24.89 -13.17
N ASP A 84 -15.53 24.83 -12.20
CA ASP A 84 -15.14 24.99 -10.80
C ASP A 84 -14.42 23.73 -10.26
N ALA A 85 -14.77 22.54 -10.76
CA ALA A 85 -14.00 21.33 -10.47
C ALA A 85 -12.53 21.46 -10.90
N ARG A 86 -12.25 22.03 -12.09
CA ARG A 86 -10.86 22.30 -12.52
C ARG A 86 -10.16 23.34 -11.64
N LYS A 87 -10.88 24.38 -11.20
CA LYS A 87 -10.32 25.37 -10.26
C LYS A 87 -9.95 24.73 -8.92
N LEU A 88 -10.81 23.83 -8.42
CA LEU A 88 -10.54 23.07 -7.20
C LEU A 88 -9.31 22.17 -7.36
N LEU A 89 -9.18 21.44 -8.47
CA LEU A 89 -8.00 20.60 -8.72
C LEU A 89 -6.74 21.47 -8.81
N ALA A 90 -6.79 22.61 -9.50
CA ALA A 90 -5.67 23.54 -9.56
C ALA A 90 -5.29 24.09 -8.18
N PHE A 91 -6.26 24.39 -7.33
CA PHE A 91 -6.04 24.84 -5.95
C PHE A 91 -5.35 23.75 -5.12
N ILE A 92 -5.88 22.50 -5.16
CA ILE A 92 -5.33 21.36 -4.43
C ILE A 92 -3.91 21.04 -4.89
N SER A 93 -3.61 21.26 -6.19
CA SER A 93 -2.28 20.99 -6.76
C SER A 93 -1.20 22.00 -6.36
N ARG A 94 -1.54 23.10 -5.69
CA ARG A 94 -0.56 24.07 -5.21
C ARG A 94 0.39 23.44 -4.21
N PRO A 95 1.69 23.82 -4.20
CA PRO A 95 2.67 23.23 -3.27
C PRO A 95 2.27 23.38 -1.80
N ASP A 96 1.82 24.59 -1.39
CA ASP A 96 1.40 24.88 -0.03
C ASP A 96 0.18 24.05 0.43
N ILE A 97 -0.80 23.87 -0.45
CA ILE A 97 -2.00 23.07 -0.15
C ILE A 97 -1.67 21.59 -0.15
N ASN A 98 -0.84 21.14 -1.07
CA ASN A 98 -0.42 19.73 -1.15
C ASN A 98 0.42 19.33 0.07
N GLU A 99 1.30 20.22 0.54
CA GLU A 99 2.06 20.04 1.78
C GLU A 99 1.15 19.96 3.01
N MET A 100 0.15 20.84 3.10
CA MET A 100 -0.83 20.80 4.18
C MET A 100 -1.62 19.48 4.21
N ILE A 101 -2.06 19.01 3.04
CA ILE A 101 -2.78 17.73 2.92
C ILE A 101 -1.85 16.56 3.29
N ALA A 102 -0.64 16.52 2.75
CA ALA A 102 0.33 15.49 3.02
C ALA A 102 0.69 15.40 4.51
N THR A 103 0.83 16.55 5.18
CA THR A 103 1.09 16.61 6.63
C THR A 103 -0.09 16.09 7.43
N ALA A 104 -1.31 16.48 7.09
CA ALA A 104 -2.51 16.04 7.79
C ALA A 104 -2.76 14.52 7.62
N ASP A 105 -2.39 13.98 6.48
CA ASP A 105 -2.59 12.57 6.08
C ASP A 105 -1.40 11.69 6.45
N SER A 106 -0.35 12.25 7.04
CA SER A 106 0.93 11.58 7.31
C SER A 106 1.46 10.85 6.06
N SER A 107 1.42 11.52 4.92
CA SER A 107 1.78 10.99 3.60
C SER A 107 2.85 11.83 2.90
N LEU A 108 3.41 11.34 1.81
CA LEU A 108 4.29 12.11 0.94
C LEU A 108 3.46 12.90 -0.09
N SER A 109 3.85 14.15 -0.33
CA SER A 109 3.26 14.97 -1.37
C SER A 109 3.59 14.43 -2.76
N THR A 110 2.64 14.51 -3.68
CA THR A 110 2.86 14.25 -5.12
C THR A 110 3.40 15.49 -5.85
N ASN A 111 3.45 16.63 -5.20
CA ASN A 111 4.03 17.86 -5.74
C ASN A 111 5.51 17.95 -5.34
N ASN A 112 6.41 17.96 -6.32
CA ASN A 112 7.87 18.00 -6.10
C ASN A 112 8.39 19.37 -5.59
N GLN A 113 7.53 20.38 -5.51
CA GLN A 113 7.83 21.68 -4.92
C GLN A 113 7.36 21.79 -3.46
N ALA A 114 6.59 20.81 -2.98
CA ALA A 114 6.20 20.75 -1.58
C ALA A 114 7.34 20.18 -0.73
N SER A 115 7.46 20.68 0.51
CA SER A 115 8.44 20.17 1.47
C SER A 115 8.09 18.72 1.88
N ILE A 116 9.11 17.95 2.22
CA ILE A 116 8.90 16.68 2.91
C ILE A 116 8.65 17.00 4.38
N PRO A 117 7.54 16.53 4.98
CA PRO A 117 7.29 16.76 6.39
C PRO A 117 8.43 16.27 7.27
N ASP A 118 8.69 16.97 8.39
CA ASP A 118 9.71 16.57 9.36
C ASP A 118 9.23 15.38 10.21
N ASP A 119 9.12 14.24 9.55
CA ASP A 119 8.66 12.97 10.10
C ASP A 119 9.65 11.87 9.72
N GLU A 120 10.11 11.10 10.70
CA GLU A 120 11.12 10.05 10.49
C GLU A 120 10.63 8.93 9.54
N PHE A 121 9.36 8.54 9.63
CA PHE A 121 8.79 7.48 8.79
C PHE A 121 8.61 7.96 7.35
N LEU A 122 8.21 9.22 7.16
CA LEU A 122 8.10 9.83 5.84
C LEU A 122 9.47 10.02 5.19
N LYS A 123 10.50 10.40 5.96
CA LYS A 123 11.88 10.49 5.46
C LYS A 123 12.42 9.13 4.99
N VAL A 124 12.19 8.07 5.76
CA VAL A 124 12.55 6.71 5.35
C VAL A 124 11.78 6.30 4.10
N GLY A 125 10.45 6.52 4.07
CA GLY A 125 9.62 6.23 2.90
C GLY A 125 10.10 6.98 1.65
N PHE A 126 10.41 8.26 1.77
CA PHE A 126 10.95 9.06 0.67
C PHE A 126 12.28 8.50 0.15
N LYS A 127 13.18 8.12 1.05
CA LYS A 127 14.47 7.49 0.66
C LYS A 127 14.24 6.19 -0.09
N VAL A 128 13.37 5.30 0.43
CA VAL A 128 13.02 4.02 -0.21
C VAL A 128 12.47 4.24 -1.62
N LEU A 129 11.58 5.21 -1.81
CA LEU A 129 11.04 5.57 -3.12
C LEU A 129 12.10 6.13 -4.06
N SER A 130 13.00 6.97 -3.55
CA SER A 130 14.07 7.59 -4.35
C SER A 130 15.10 6.58 -4.82
N ASP A 131 15.37 5.56 -4.04
CA ASP A 131 16.33 4.49 -4.34
C ASP A 131 15.73 3.38 -5.23
N ALA A 132 14.39 3.35 -5.37
CA ALA A 132 13.71 2.32 -6.14
C ALA A 132 13.99 2.42 -7.65
N SER A 133 14.11 1.28 -8.31
CA SER A 133 14.27 1.19 -9.76
C SER A 133 12.98 1.51 -10.54
N GLY A 134 11.84 1.58 -9.87
CA GLY A 134 10.54 1.87 -10.42
C GLY A 134 9.44 1.79 -9.36
N LEU A 135 8.25 2.21 -9.73
CA LEU A 135 7.08 2.17 -8.86
C LEU A 135 6.06 1.18 -9.39
N ALA A 136 5.40 0.48 -8.48
CA ALA A 136 4.28 -0.40 -8.76
C ALA A 136 2.98 0.21 -8.23
N GLN A 137 1.87 -0.17 -8.83
CA GLN A 137 0.53 0.18 -8.36
C GLN A 137 -0.05 -0.97 -7.55
N PHE A 138 -1.00 -0.67 -6.66
CA PHE A 138 -1.67 -1.70 -5.87
C PHE A 138 -2.45 -2.67 -6.75
N TYR A 139 -2.11 -3.94 -6.63
CA TYR A 139 -2.75 -5.00 -7.41
C TYR A 139 -4.26 -5.09 -7.16
N ASP A 140 -4.69 -4.98 -5.91
CA ASP A 140 -6.09 -5.08 -5.50
C ASP A 140 -6.93 -3.88 -5.95
N ARG A 141 -6.33 -2.68 -6.06
CA ARG A 141 -7.00 -1.44 -6.42
C ARG A 141 -6.90 -1.10 -7.91
N ASP A 142 -5.73 -1.30 -8.50
CA ASP A 142 -5.36 -0.67 -9.77
C ASP A 142 -5.33 -1.65 -10.96
N THR A 143 -5.73 -2.92 -10.78
CA THR A 143 -5.98 -3.84 -11.88
C THR A 143 -7.49 -3.99 -12.17
N ASN A 144 -7.83 -4.85 -13.14
CA ASN A 144 -9.23 -5.19 -13.39
C ASN A 144 -9.90 -5.77 -12.14
N PRO A 145 -11.10 -5.32 -11.71
CA PRO A 145 -11.73 -5.76 -10.46
C PRO A 145 -11.93 -7.27 -10.34
N GLU A 146 -12.21 -7.97 -11.43
CA GLU A 146 -12.34 -9.42 -11.42
C GLU A 146 -10.98 -10.11 -11.23
N MET A 147 -9.93 -9.54 -11.83
CA MET A 147 -8.56 -10.02 -11.65
C MET A 147 -8.09 -9.78 -10.22
N ALA A 148 -8.36 -8.60 -9.65
CA ALA A 148 -8.07 -8.27 -8.26
C ALA A 148 -8.71 -9.30 -7.31
N LYS A 149 -10.01 -9.53 -7.45
CA LYS A 149 -10.76 -10.49 -6.62
C LYS A 149 -10.17 -11.90 -6.67
N GLU A 150 -9.82 -12.39 -7.87
CA GLU A 150 -9.26 -13.73 -8.02
C GLU A 150 -7.83 -13.83 -7.46
N GLY A 151 -7.00 -12.80 -7.68
CA GLY A 151 -5.65 -12.75 -7.17
C GLY A 151 -5.61 -12.67 -5.64
N MET A 152 -6.35 -11.76 -5.03
CA MET A 152 -6.41 -11.60 -3.57
C MET A 152 -6.89 -12.88 -2.89
N LYS A 153 -7.93 -13.54 -3.44
CA LYS A 153 -8.37 -14.86 -2.97
C LYS A 153 -7.25 -15.91 -3.08
N GLY A 154 -6.51 -15.90 -4.18
CA GLY A 154 -5.40 -16.81 -4.40
C GLY A 154 -4.25 -16.58 -3.43
N PHE A 155 -3.89 -15.33 -3.16
CA PHE A 155 -2.84 -14.97 -2.20
C PHE A 155 -3.21 -15.39 -0.78
N GLN A 156 -4.44 -15.13 -0.35
CA GLN A 156 -4.95 -15.58 0.95
C GLN A 156 -4.95 -17.11 1.06
N GLU A 157 -5.42 -17.82 0.02
CA GLU A 157 -5.41 -19.28 -0.02
C GLU A 157 -3.97 -19.83 0.06
N PHE A 158 -3.02 -19.19 -0.62
CA PHE A 158 -1.61 -19.61 -0.58
C PHE A 158 -1.02 -19.47 0.82
N MET A 159 -1.33 -18.40 1.55
CA MET A 159 -0.85 -18.21 2.93
C MET A 159 -1.33 -19.32 3.87
N VAL A 160 -2.53 -19.84 3.66
CA VAL A 160 -3.10 -20.93 4.49
C VAL A 160 -2.71 -22.31 3.98
N LYS A 161 -2.64 -22.51 2.66
CA LYS A 161 -2.43 -23.81 1.99
C LYS A 161 -1.36 -23.71 0.90
N PRO A 162 -0.09 -23.47 1.25
CA PRO A 162 0.99 -23.25 0.29
C PRO A 162 1.23 -24.46 -0.65
N ASP A 163 0.88 -25.66 -0.24
CA ASP A 163 0.98 -26.87 -1.10
C ASP A 163 0.06 -26.83 -2.32
N ARG A 164 -0.91 -25.92 -2.33
CA ARG A 164 -1.82 -25.72 -3.47
C ARG A 164 -1.33 -24.67 -4.47
N GLU A 165 -0.09 -24.23 -4.36
CA GLU A 165 0.50 -23.18 -5.24
C GLU A 165 0.21 -23.41 -6.73
N LYS A 166 0.44 -24.64 -7.23
CA LYS A 166 0.21 -24.95 -8.66
C LYS A 166 -1.24 -24.74 -9.10
N GLN A 167 -2.20 -25.17 -8.27
CA GLN A 167 -3.63 -24.99 -8.55
C GLN A 167 -4.04 -23.52 -8.50
N ILE A 168 -3.55 -22.80 -7.49
CA ILE A 168 -3.80 -21.35 -7.31
C ILE A 168 -3.29 -20.58 -8.51
N ARG A 169 -2.04 -20.78 -8.89
CA ARG A 169 -1.43 -20.13 -10.07
C ARG A 169 -2.18 -20.43 -11.37
N LYS A 170 -2.56 -21.69 -11.59
CA LYS A 170 -3.34 -22.09 -12.77
C LYS A 170 -4.69 -21.39 -12.83
N ARG A 171 -5.36 -21.20 -11.69
CA ARG A 171 -6.64 -20.49 -11.58
C ARG A 171 -6.49 -19.01 -11.90
N ILE A 172 -5.52 -18.33 -11.27
CA ILE A 172 -5.19 -16.93 -11.51
C ILE A 172 -4.84 -16.71 -12.99
N GLU A 173 -3.99 -17.53 -13.56
CA GLU A 173 -3.58 -17.43 -14.96
C GLU A 173 -4.74 -17.63 -15.95
N ARG A 174 -5.67 -18.54 -15.65
CA ARG A 174 -6.89 -18.71 -16.45
C ARG A 174 -7.74 -17.42 -16.46
N THR A 175 -7.89 -16.81 -15.30
CA THR A 175 -8.62 -15.54 -15.16
C THR A 175 -7.91 -14.43 -15.92
N ARG A 176 -6.58 -14.31 -15.79
CA ARG A 176 -5.77 -13.35 -16.54
C ARG A 176 -5.96 -13.48 -18.06
N LYS A 177 -5.85 -14.70 -18.59
CA LYS A 177 -6.05 -14.96 -20.03
C LYS A 177 -7.45 -14.63 -20.52
N ARG A 178 -8.46 -14.79 -19.68
CA ARG A 178 -9.85 -14.47 -20.03
C ARG A 178 -10.08 -12.95 -20.08
N ILE A 179 -9.53 -12.22 -19.12
CA ILE A 179 -9.73 -10.77 -18.96
C ILE A 179 -8.85 -9.99 -19.95
N PHE A 180 -7.57 -10.32 -20.00
CA PHE A 180 -6.57 -9.62 -20.83
C PHE A 180 -6.26 -10.42 -22.09
N LYS A 181 -7.31 -10.74 -22.85
CA LYS A 181 -7.15 -11.38 -24.16
C LYS A 181 -6.23 -10.51 -25.03
N LYS A 182 -5.07 -11.03 -25.36
CA LYS A 182 -4.23 -10.60 -26.48
C LYS A 182 -4.22 -11.72 -27.51
#